data_9f5d2a6a23368abd993b84cfaccb2254
#
_entry.id   9f5d2a6a23368abd993b84cfaccb2254
#
_cell.length_a   1.000
_cell.length_b   1.000
_cell.length_c   1.000
_cell.angle_alpha   90.00
_cell.angle_beta   90.00
_cell.angle_gamma   90.00
#
_symmetry.space_group_name_H-M   'P 1'
#
loop_
_entity.id
_entity.type
_entity.pdbx_description
1 polymer ?
#
loop_
_entity_poly.entity_id
_entity_poly.type
_entity_poly.pdbx_seq_one_letter_code
_entity_poly.pdbx_strand_id
1 'polypeptide(L)'
;MAGLDLSALLGIDVHVHVESDGHGRLSLDEELLAASAKYFKADNERAPTVEQVADYYRERHFAAVVFTVDATTATGHPALSSEEIADRAAAHADVLIPFGSVDPLAGEAAVRRARRLITEHGVRGFKFHPSLQAFSPDDRSYYPLYSVIEEAGLPAVFHTGQTGIGAGLPGGRGIKLRLSNPMLLDDVAADFPGMPVILAHPSVPWQDEAISIATHKANVYIDLSGWSPKYFPPQLVRAASSLLQDKVLFGTDYPLLTPERWLRDFELLEVKPEVRPKILKHNAARLLGLG
;
A
#
# COMPACT_ATOMS: atom_id res chain seq x y z
N MET A 1 26.30 -0.02 -1.82
CA MET A 1 25.42 0.90 -1.06
C MET A 1 25.02 0.19 0.23
N ALA A 2 24.96 0.89 1.35
CA ALA A 2 24.49 0.30 2.60
C ALA A 2 23.01 -0.08 2.41
N GLY A 3 22.66 -1.34 2.68
CA GLY A 3 21.25 -1.78 2.72
C GLY A 3 20.58 -1.36 4.03
N LEU A 4 19.31 -1.70 4.18
CA LEU A 4 18.53 -1.47 5.41
C LEU A 4 19.20 -2.13 6.62
N ASP A 5 19.49 -1.36 7.65
CA ASP A 5 19.91 -1.89 8.96
C ASP A 5 18.67 -2.05 9.86
N LEU A 6 18.11 -3.25 9.87
CA LEU A 6 16.92 -3.56 10.67
C LEU A 6 17.13 -3.34 12.17
N SER A 7 18.37 -3.40 12.68
CA SER A 7 18.64 -3.22 14.10
C SER A 7 18.47 -1.76 14.54
N ALA A 8 18.72 -0.82 13.63
CA ALA A 8 18.59 0.62 13.85
C ALA A 8 17.15 1.14 13.64
N LEU A 9 16.28 0.36 12.99
CA LEU A 9 14.92 0.79 12.67
C LEU A 9 13.94 0.52 13.82
N LEU A 10 13.05 1.47 14.05
CA LEU A 10 11.88 1.34 14.95
C LEU A 10 10.73 0.58 14.28
N GLY A 11 10.58 0.70 12.96
CA GLY A 11 9.53 0.03 12.21
C GLY A 11 9.71 0.12 10.69
N ILE A 12 8.82 -0.55 9.97
CA ILE A 12 8.72 -0.51 8.52
C ILE A 12 7.29 -0.12 8.15
N ASP A 13 7.13 1.07 7.60
CA ASP A 13 5.86 1.56 7.07
C ASP A 13 5.64 0.97 5.67
N VAL A 14 4.66 0.09 5.54
CA VAL A 14 4.43 -0.63 4.26
C VAL A 14 3.55 0.14 3.29
N HIS A 15 3.18 1.41 3.61
CA HIS A 15 2.20 2.13 2.81
C HIS A 15 2.48 3.63 2.77
N VAL A 16 3.33 4.03 1.84
CA VAL A 16 3.78 5.42 1.71
C VAL A 16 3.69 5.87 0.25
N HIS A 17 2.95 6.95 0.02
CA HIS A 17 2.76 7.52 -1.31
C HIS A 17 3.84 8.56 -1.65
N VAL A 18 4.36 8.46 -2.88
CA VAL A 18 5.06 9.54 -3.56
C VAL A 18 4.01 10.31 -4.36
N GLU A 19 3.85 11.58 -4.08
CA GLU A 19 2.75 12.40 -4.63
C GLU A 19 3.22 13.41 -5.67
N SER A 20 4.55 13.60 -5.84
CA SER A 20 5.14 14.52 -6.82
C SER A 20 6.45 13.98 -7.39
N ASP A 21 6.69 14.29 -8.68
CA ASP A 21 8.00 14.03 -9.32
C ASP A 21 9.03 15.14 -9.05
N GLY A 22 8.64 16.21 -8.36
CA GLY A 22 9.50 17.37 -8.12
C GLY A 22 9.60 18.35 -9.31
N HIS A 23 8.96 18.07 -10.44
CA HIS A 23 8.92 18.90 -11.64
C HIS A 23 7.53 19.49 -11.91
N GLY A 24 6.60 19.36 -10.95
CA GLY A 24 5.24 19.89 -11.00
C GLY A 24 4.19 18.90 -11.46
N ARG A 25 4.54 17.63 -11.75
CA ARG A 25 3.54 16.58 -11.95
C ARG A 25 3.14 15.99 -10.61
N LEU A 26 1.83 15.82 -10.42
CA LEU A 26 1.23 15.22 -9.24
C LEU A 26 0.69 13.82 -9.54
N SER A 27 0.52 13.00 -8.51
CA SER A 27 0.01 11.61 -8.61
C SER A 27 -1.43 11.53 -9.11
N LEU A 28 -2.26 12.54 -8.80
CA LEU A 28 -3.66 12.69 -9.18
C LEU A 28 -3.91 14.12 -9.67
N ASP A 29 -5.05 14.32 -10.34
CA ASP A 29 -5.52 15.66 -10.68
C ASP A 29 -5.87 16.49 -9.42
N GLU A 30 -5.85 17.81 -9.56
CA GLU A 30 -6.05 18.75 -8.45
C GLU A 30 -7.40 18.56 -7.73
N GLU A 31 -8.46 18.21 -8.48
CA GLU A 31 -9.80 18.00 -7.90
C GLU A 31 -9.82 16.79 -6.97
N LEU A 32 -9.24 15.67 -7.40
CA LEU A 32 -9.15 14.44 -6.58
C LEU A 32 -8.22 14.63 -5.38
N LEU A 33 -7.09 15.32 -5.56
CA LEU A 33 -6.18 15.64 -4.44
C LEU A 33 -6.86 16.53 -3.40
N ALA A 34 -7.54 17.59 -3.83
CA ALA A 34 -8.27 18.48 -2.94
C ALA A 34 -9.41 17.76 -2.19
N ALA A 35 -10.16 16.89 -2.88
CA ALA A 35 -11.21 16.10 -2.25
C ALA A 35 -10.65 15.14 -1.19
N SER A 36 -9.55 14.47 -1.50
CA SER A 36 -8.85 13.56 -0.58
C SER A 36 -8.33 14.31 0.65
N ALA A 37 -7.62 15.42 0.45
CA ALA A 37 -7.10 16.25 1.53
C ALA A 37 -8.23 16.76 2.46
N LYS A 38 -9.35 17.20 1.90
CA LYS A 38 -10.53 17.62 2.66
C LYS A 38 -11.12 16.46 3.49
N TYR A 39 -11.22 15.26 2.89
CA TYR A 39 -11.74 14.08 3.59
C TYR A 39 -10.87 13.71 4.79
N PHE A 40 -9.55 13.66 4.61
CA PHE A 40 -8.59 13.31 5.66
C PHE A 40 -8.27 14.47 6.61
N LYS A 41 -8.77 15.67 6.35
CA LYS A 41 -8.40 16.92 7.08
C LYS A 41 -6.87 17.12 7.09
N ALA A 42 -6.24 16.82 5.97
CA ALA A 42 -4.81 16.99 5.74
C ALA A 42 -4.54 18.35 5.10
N ASP A 43 -3.32 18.88 5.30
CA ASP A 43 -2.88 20.08 4.60
C ASP A 43 -2.66 19.77 3.12
N ASN A 44 -3.22 20.60 2.22
CA ASN A 44 -3.14 20.41 0.76
C ASN A 44 -1.71 20.52 0.19
N GLU A 45 -0.73 20.95 1.01
CA GLU A 45 0.65 21.20 0.57
C GLU A 45 1.56 19.98 0.61
N ARG A 46 1.03 18.81 1.03
CA ARG A 46 1.84 17.59 1.18
C ARG A 46 1.79 16.73 -0.09
N ALA A 47 2.62 17.09 -1.05
CA ALA A 47 2.91 16.27 -2.23
C ALA A 47 4.41 15.90 -2.23
N PRO A 48 4.86 14.95 -1.37
CA PRO A 48 6.26 14.67 -1.19
C PRO A 48 6.87 13.98 -2.42
N THR A 49 8.13 14.35 -2.72
CA THR A 49 9.00 13.62 -3.64
C THR A 49 9.67 12.44 -2.93
N VAL A 50 10.34 11.58 -3.70
CA VAL A 50 11.10 10.44 -3.16
C VAL A 50 12.12 10.88 -2.10
N GLU A 51 12.86 11.96 -2.36
CA GLU A 51 13.91 12.47 -1.45
C GLU A 51 13.29 13.01 -0.16
N GLN A 52 12.19 13.75 -0.27
CA GLN A 52 11.49 14.27 0.90
C GLN A 52 10.95 13.14 1.78
N VAL A 53 10.45 12.06 1.17
CA VAL A 53 10.04 10.86 1.92
C VAL A 53 11.26 10.21 2.58
N ALA A 54 12.37 10.05 1.85
CA ALA A 54 13.59 9.43 2.39
C ALA A 54 14.11 10.18 3.62
N ASP A 55 14.22 11.50 3.53
CA ASP A 55 14.71 12.32 4.64
C ASP A 55 13.75 12.28 5.83
N TYR A 56 12.45 12.37 5.56
CA TYR A 56 11.41 12.32 6.59
C TYR A 56 11.44 11.01 7.40
N TYR A 57 11.56 9.85 6.72
CA TYR A 57 11.57 8.53 7.37
C TYR A 57 12.93 8.23 8.02
N ARG A 58 14.04 8.67 7.44
CA ARG A 58 15.39 8.51 8.01
C ARG A 58 15.53 9.21 9.35
N GLU A 59 15.05 10.46 9.47
CA GLU A 59 15.04 11.21 10.74
C GLU A 59 14.27 10.52 11.84
N ARG A 60 13.30 9.67 11.48
CA ARG A 60 12.42 8.96 12.41
C ARG A 60 12.83 7.52 12.68
N HIS A 61 13.93 7.08 12.08
CA HIS A 61 14.40 5.69 12.18
C HIS A 61 13.35 4.66 11.72
N PHE A 62 12.58 4.97 10.68
CA PHE A 62 11.67 4.04 10.02
C PHE A 62 12.13 3.79 8.59
N ALA A 63 11.89 2.57 8.09
CA ALA A 63 11.91 2.33 6.66
C ALA A 63 10.52 2.53 6.07
N ALA A 64 10.45 2.82 4.77
CA ALA A 64 9.21 3.05 4.06
C ALA A 64 9.15 2.26 2.74
N VAL A 65 8.04 1.54 2.54
CA VAL A 65 7.65 1.03 1.22
C VAL A 65 7.00 2.17 0.45
N VAL A 66 7.63 2.58 -0.65
CA VAL A 66 7.22 3.77 -1.42
C VAL A 66 6.69 3.39 -2.79
N PHE A 67 5.61 4.04 -3.20
CA PHE A 67 4.95 3.81 -4.49
C PHE A 67 4.08 5.00 -4.91
N THR A 68 3.59 4.93 -6.12
CA THR A 68 2.46 5.71 -6.67
C THR A 68 1.35 4.76 -7.11
N VAL A 69 0.27 5.28 -7.71
CA VAL A 69 -0.78 4.47 -8.35
C VAL A 69 -0.93 4.91 -9.80
N ASP A 70 -0.71 3.98 -10.73
CA ASP A 70 -0.95 4.23 -12.15
C ASP A 70 -2.41 3.92 -12.51
N ALA A 71 -3.24 4.95 -12.53
CA ALA A 71 -4.65 4.89 -12.90
C ALA A 71 -4.93 5.70 -14.19
N THR A 72 -3.93 5.82 -15.07
CA THR A 72 -3.97 6.69 -16.24
C THR A 72 -5.18 6.43 -17.13
N THR A 73 -5.51 5.16 -17.42
CA THR A 73 -6.66 4.83 -18.29
C THR A 73 -8.00 5.21 -17.64
N ALA A 74 -8.15 4.98 -16.34
CA ALA A 74 -9.42 5.23 -15.65
C ALA A 74 -9.66 6.71 -15.37
N THR A 75 -8.62 7.47 -15.09
CA THR A 75 -8.72 8.88 -14.68
C THR A 75 -8.47 9.86 -15.82
N GLY A 76 -7.73 9.46 -16.85
CA GLY A 76 -7.19 10.33 -17.88
C GLY A 76 -6.01 11.21 -17.41
N HIS A 77 -5.60 11.09 -16.13
CA HIS A 77 -4.47 11.82 -15.56
C HIS A 77 -3.19 10.99 -15.70
N PRO A 78 -2.09 11.54 -16.28
CA PRO A 78 -0.83 10.82 -16.39
C PRO A 78 -0.23 10.50 -15.01
N ALA A 79 0.02 9.23 -14.74
CA ALA A 79 0.63 8.81 -13.48
C ALA A 79 2.10 9.27 -13.35
N LEU A 80 2.60 9.34 -12.12
CA LEU A 80 4.04 9.41 -11.88
C LEU A 80 4.72 8.12 -12.36
N SER A 81 5.97 8.22 -12.81
CA SER A 81 6.72 7.06 -13.29
C SER A 81 7.17 6.16 -12.13
N SER A 82 6.70 4.91 -12.11
CA SER A 82 7.20 3.89 -11.16
C SER A 82 8.67 3.59 -11.38
N GLU A 83 9.16 3.68 -12.62
CA GLU A 83 10.56 3.51 -12.98
C GLU A 83 11.42 4.59 -12.32
N GLU A 84 11.02 5.86 -12.45
CA GLU A 84 11.74 6.99 -11.84
C GLU A 84 11.71 6.91 -10.31
N ILE A 85 10.55 6.58 -9.73
CA ILE A 85 10.44 6.41 -8.28
C ILE A 85 11.37 5.30 -7.79
N ALA A 86 11.43 4.16 -8.48
CA ALA A 86 12.28 3.04 -8.11
C ALA A 86 13.77 3.39 -8.22
N ASP A 87 14.18 4.03 -9.32
CA ASP A 87 15.57 4.44 -9.55
C ASP A 87 16.04 5.48 -8.52
N ARG A 88 15.18 6.46 -8.17
CA ARG A 88 15.46 7.45 -7.13
C ARG A 88 15.48 6.81 -5.73
N ALA A 89 14.55 5.91 -5.43
CA ALA A 89 14.53 5.17 -4.17
C ALA A 89 15.78 4.30 -3.98
N ALA A 90 16.36 3.77 -5.06
CA ALA A 90 17.61 3.01 -4.99
C ALA A 90 18.80 3.82 -4.46
N ALA A 91 18.81 5.15 -4.62
CA ALA A 91 19.78 6.03 -4.00
C ALA A 91 19.60 6.18 -2.47
N HIS A 92 18.45 5.80 -1.95
CA HIS A 92 18.05 5.84 -0.54
C HIS A 92 17.71 4.43 0.01
N ALA A 93 18.42 3.40 -0.48
CA ALA A 93 18.20 2.00 -0.10
C ALA A 93 18.48 1.70 1.39
N ASP A 94 18.99 2.67 2.14
CA ASP A 94 19.11 2.64 3.60
C ASP A 94 17.76 2.84 4.32
N VAL A 95 16.75 3.37 3.63
CA VAL A 95 15.46 3.75 4.23
C VAL A 95 14.26 3.45 3.34
N LEU A 96 14.40 3.41 2.00
CA LEU A 96 13.30 3.20 1.06
C LEU A 96 13.30 1.82 0.41
N ILE A 97 12.10 1.27 0.22
CA ILE A 97 11.83 0.00 -0.46
C ILE A 97 10.86 0.31 -1.61
N PRO A 98 11.28 0.33 -2.88
CA PRO A 98 10.40 0.71 -3.97
C PRO A 98 9.42 -0.40 -4.33
N PHE A 99 8.14 -0.05 -4.44
CA PHE A 99 7.11 -0.85 -5.10
C PHE A 99 6.71 -0.18 -6.41
N GLY A 100 6.37 -0.99 -7.41
CA GLY A 100 5.85 -0.50 -8.68
C GLY A 100 4.33 -0.38 -8.68
N SER A 101 3.81 0.38 -9.62
CA SER A 101 2.40 0.34 -10.02
C SER A 101 2.31 0.36 -11.54
N VAL A 102 1.39 -0.40 -12.06
CA VAL A 102 1.06 -0.45 -13.49
C VAL A 102 -0.46 -0.32 -13.65
N ASP A 103 -0.90 0.22 -14.77
CA ASP A 103 -2.33 0.31 -15.09
C ASP A 103 -2.82 -1.04 -15.62
N PRO A 104 -3.68 -1.80 -14.90
CA PRO A 104 -4.14 -3.11 -15.35
C PRO A 104 -4.93 -3.05 -16.66
N LEU A 105 -5.59 -1.92 -16.94
CA LEU A 105 -6.37 -1.71 -18.15
C LEU A 105 -5.51 -1.60 -19.41
N ALA A 106 -4.19 -1.43 -19.26
CA ALA A 106 -3.24 -1.46 -20.38
C ALA A 106 -2.93 -2.88 -20.89
N GLY A 107 -3.51 -3.93 -20.25
CA GLY A 107 -3.42 -5.32 -20.71
C GLY A 107 -1.97 -5.83 -20.82
N GLU A 108 -1.58 -6.36 -21.98
CA GLU A 108 -0.22 -6.87 -22.19
C GLU A 108 0.89 -5.82 -21.99
N ALA A 109 0.60 -4.54 -22.19
CA ALA A 109 1.59 -3.49 -21.93
C ALA A 109 1.88 -3.37 -20.43
N ALA A 110 0.86 -3.57 -19.57
CA ALA A 110 1.05 -3.63 -18.10
C ALA A 110 1.92 -4.82 -17.71
N VAL A 111 1.70 -6.00 -18.31
CA VAL A 111 2.49 -7.22 -18.05
C VAL A 111 3.96 -6.99 -18.42
N ARG A 112 4.23 -6.44 -19.62
CA ARG A 112 5.60 -6.13 -20.05
C ARG A 112 6.25 -5.08 -19.13
N ARG A 113 5.51 -4.06 -18.72
CA ARG A 113 6.02 -3.01 -17.82
C ARG A 113 6.34 -3.57 -16.44
N ALA A 114 5.48 -4.45 -15.90
CA ALA A 114 5.74 -5.11 -14.62
C ALA A 114 7.05 -5.92 -14.67
N ARG A 115 7.28 -6.71 -15.74
CA ARG A 115 8.54 -7.43 -15.93
C ARG A 115 9.76 -6.50 -15.92
N ARG A 116 9.70 -5.36 -16.64
CA ARG A 116 10.81 -4.38 -16.64
C ARG A 116 11.02 -3.76 -15.27
N LEU A 117 9.96 -3.37 -14.56
CA LEU A 117 10.07 -2.83 -13.20
C LEU A 117 10.80 -3.80 -12.27
N ILE A 118 10.54 -5.11 -12.39
CA ILE A 118 11.22 -6.14 -11.60
C ILE A 118 12.68 -6.29 -12.03
N THR A 119 12.94 -6.46 -13.33
CA THR A 119 14.26 -6.88 -13.83
C THR A 119 15.25 -5.74 -14.00
N GLU A 120 14.78 -4.53 -14.29
CA GLU A 120 15.61 -3.37 -14.63
C GLU A 120 15.62 -2.32 -13.51
N HIS A 121 14.52 -2.15 -12.76
CA HIS A 121 14.38 -1.12 -11.73
C HIS A 121 14.32 -1.66 -10.30
N GLY A 122 14.37 -2.99 -10.11
CA GLY A 122 14.52 -3.64 -8.81
C GLY A 122 13.38 -3.38 -7.83
N VAL A 123 12.14 -3.22 -8.31
CA VAL A 123 10.98 -3.09 -7.42
C VAL A 123 10.79 -4.34 -6.58
N ARG A 124 10.34 -4.17 -5.35
CA ARG A 124 10.21 -5.22 -4.34
C ARG A 124 8.74 -5.63 -4.09
N GLY A 125 7.83 -5.16 -4.91
CA GLY A 125 6.39 -5.46 -4.87
C GLY A 125 5.60 -4.53 -5.78
N PHE A 126 4.27 -4.68 -5.74
CA PHE A 126 3.36 -3.87 -6.55
C PHE A 126 2.22 -3.29 -5.72
N LYS A 127 1.76 -2.08 -6.11
CA LYS A 127 0.58 -1.42 -5.56
C LYS A 127 -0.51 -1.35 -6.60
N PHE A 128 -1.73 -1.74 -6.21
CA PHE A 128 -2.97 -1.59 -6.95
C PHE A 128 -4.04 -0.85 -6.14
N HIS A 129 -4.89 -0.12 -6.84
CA HIS A 129 -6.05 0.54 -6.27
C HIS A 129 -7.29 0.25 -7.13
N PRO A 130 -7.97 -0.89 -6.94
CA PRO A 130 -9.00 -1.39 -7.85
C PRO A 130 -10.11 -0.38 -8.14
N SER A 131 -10.61 0.35 -7.13
CA SER A 131 -11.66 1.36 -7.34
C SER A 131 -11.17 2.56 -8.15
N LEU A 132 -9.93 3.03 -7.96
CA LEU A 132 -9.35 4.16 -8.69
C LEU A 132 -8.95 3.74 -10.11
N GLN A 133 -8.34 2.55 -10.26
CA GLN A 133 -7.92 1.98 -11.52
C GLN A 133 -9.09 1.35 -12.31
N ALA A 134 -10.31 1.34 -11.74
CA ALA A 134 -11.55 0.85 -12.34
C ALA A 134 -11.53 -0.61 -12.83
N PHE A 135 -10.83 -1.50 -12.15
CA PHE A 135 -10.76 -2.93 -12.50
C PHE A 135 -11.24 -3.82 -11.34
N SER A 136 -11.72 -5.02 -11.67
CA SER A 136 -12.07 -6.06 -10.68
C SER A 136 -10.88 -7.01 -10.52
N PRO A 137 -10.29 -7.14 -9.31
CA PRO A 137 -9.10 -7.97 -9.13
C PRO A 137 -9.28 -9.45 -9.52
N ASP A 138 -10.48 -9.98 -9.36
CA ASP A 138 -10.86 -11.37 -9.67
C ASP A 138 -11.10 -11.64 -11.16
N ASP A 139 -11.09 -10.60 -12.01
CA ASP A 139 -11.22 -10.80 -13.46
C ASP A 139 -9.95 -11.45 -14.02
N ARG A 140 -10.11 -12.63 -14.57
CA ARG A 140 -9.02 -13.47 -15.07
C ARG A 140 -8.22 -12.84 -16.22
N SER A 141 -8.73 -11.79 -16.85
CA SER A 141 -7.96 -11.03 -17.84
C SER A 141 -6.71 -10.35 -17.26
N TYR A 142 -6.67 -10.12 -15.94
CA TYR A 142 -5.52 -9.55 -15.22
C TYR A 142 -4.56 -10.61 -14.65
N TYR A 143 -4.91 -11.89 -14.69
CA TYR A 143 -4.10 -12.99 -14.15
C TYR A 143 -2.68 -13.08 -14.76
N PRO A 144 -2.45 -12.79 -16.05
CA PRO A 144 -1.09 -12.72 -16.59
C PRO A 144 -0.17 -11.71 -15.89
N LEU A 145 -0.75 -10.63 -15.32
CA LEU A 145 -0.01 -9.66 -14.51
C LEU A 145 0.36 -10.26 -13.14
N TYR A 146 -0.57 -10.93 -12.47
CA TYR A 146 -0.30 -11.59 -11.20
C TYR A 146 0.69 -12.75 -11.32
N SER A 147 0.65 -13.49 -12.44
CA SER A 147 1.66 -14.54 -12.72
C SER A 147 3.08 -13.97 -12.72
N VAL A 148 3.28 -12.80 -13.32
CA VAL A 148 4.60 -12.14 -13.34
C VAL A 148 5.08 -11.76 -11.93
N ILE A 149 4.16 -11.31 -11.08
CA ILE A 149 4.46 -10.89 -9.70
C ILE A 149 4.77 -12.14 -8.86
N GLU A 150 3.98 -13.20 -9.01
CA GLU A 150 4.19 -14.48 -8.33
C GLU A 150 5.49 -15.16 -8.75
N GLU A 151 5.79 -15.22 -10.05
CA GLU A 151 7.05 -15.76 -10.60
C GLU A 151 8.29 -15.10 -9.98
N ALA A 152 8.17 -13.82 -9.64
CA ALA A 152 9.22 -13.06 -8.96
C ALA A 152 9.22 -13.22 -7.43
N GLY A 153 8.23 -13.89 -6.86
CA GLY A 153 8.06 -14.04 -5.41
C GLY A 153 7.77 -12.74 -4.69
N LEU A 154 7.14 -11.76 -5.37
CA LEU A 154 6.91 -10.43 -4.85
C LEU A 154 5.49 -10.25 -4.31
N PRO A 155 5.30 -9.41 -3.26
CA PRO A 155 3.98 -9.07 -2.75
C PRO A 155 3.23 -8.09 -3.64
N ALA A 156 1.89 -8.18 -3.60
CA ALA A 156 0.99 -7.21 -4.19
C ALA A 156 0.08 -6.59 -3.12
N VAL A 157 0.12 -5.26 -3.01
CA VAL A 157 -0.74 -4.46 -2.13
C VAL A 157 -1.97 -4.01 -2.92
N PHE A 158 -3.14 -4.36 -2.44
CA PHE A 158 -4.41 -3.91 -3.02
C PHE A 158 -5.14 -3.00 -2.04
N HIS A 159 -5.54 -1.83 -2.52
CA HIS A 159 -6.47 -1.00 -1.76
C HIS A 159 -7.77 -1.76 -1.52
N THR A 160 -8.24 -1.82 -0.27
CA THR A 160 -9.49 -2.45 0.12
C THR A 160 -10.32 -1.54 1.04
N GLY A 161 -11.64 -1.69 0.97
CA GLY A 161 -12.54 -0.83 1.72
C GLY A 161 -12.91 0.47 1.00
N GLN A 162 -13.45 1.41 1.76
CA GLN A 162 -13.76 2.74 1.24
C GLN A 162 -12.49 3.55 0.99
N THR A 163 -12.58 4.49 0.05
CA THR A 163 -11.48 5.41 -0.27
C THR A 163 -11.85 6.86 0.01
N GLY A 164 -10.84 7.67 0.38
CA GLY A 164 -10.98 9.12 0.45
C GLY A 164 -10.91 9.80 -0.92
N ILE A 165 -10.36 9.10 -1.94
CA ILE A 165 -10.25 9.64 -3.29
C ILE A 165 -11.66 9.77 -3.89
N GLY A 166 -12.00 10.97 -4.34
CA GLY A 166 -13.34 11.29 -4.87
C GLY A 166 -14.42 11.48 -3.79
N ALA A 167 -14.11 11.32 -2.50
CA ALA A 167 -15.08 11.48 -1.42
C ALA A 167 -15.66 12.89 -1.38
N GLY A 168 -17.00 12.98 -1.30
CA GLY A 168 -17.73 14.25 -1.30
C GLY A 168 -17.91 14.90 -2.66
N LEU A 169 -17.33 14.36 -3.74
CA LEU A 169 -17.61 14.80 -5.11
C LEU A 169 -18.89 14.16 -5.66
N PRO A 170 -19.57 14.81 -6.62
CA PRO A 170 -20.75 14.25 -7.27
C PRO A 170 -20.47 12.84 -7.85
N GLY A 171 -21.26 11.84 -7.43
CA GLY A 171 -21.05 10.46 -7.84
C GLY A 171 -19.69 9.86 -7.47
N GLY A 172 -18.95 10.47 -6.51
CA GLY A 172 -17.60 10.04 -6.14
C GLY A 172 -16.62 10.11 -7.32
N ARG A 173 -16.83 11.01 -8.28
CA ARG A 173 -16.03 11.13 -9.52
C ARG A 173 -16.05 9.82 -10.36
N GLY A 174 -17.12 9.02 -10.24
CA GLY A 174 -17.27 7.73 -10.95
C GLY A 174 -16.57 6.54 -10.29
N ILE A 175 -15.89 6.73 -9.16
CA ILE A 175 -15.20 5.67 -8.42
C ILE A 175 -16.21 4.69 -7.82
N LYS A 176 -15.99 3.39 -8.05
CA LYS A 176 -16.88 2.31 -7.63
C LYS A 176 -16.28 1.55 -6.46
N LEU A 177 -16.74 1.83 -5.22
CA LEU A 177 -16.21 1.22 -4.00
C LEU A 177 -16.26 -0.31 -4.01
N ARG A 178 -17.26 -0.94 -4.65
CA ARG A 178 -17.38 -2.40 -4.73
C ARG A 178 -16.15 -3.10 -5.30
N LEU A 179 -15.35 -2.41 -6.13
CA LEU A 179 -14.13 -2.95 -6.71
C LEU A 179 -12.99 -3.09 -5.68
N SER A 180 -13.14 -2.46 -4.51
CA SER A 180 -12.23 -2.59 -3.38
C SER A 180 -12.81 -3.47 -2.26
N ASN A 181 -13.84 -4.30 -2.54
CA ASN A 181 -14.26 -5.33 -1.61
C ASN A 181 -13.16 -6.40 -1.49
N PRO A 182 -12.64 -6.69 -0.30
CA PRO A 182 -11.56 -7.66 -0.12
C PRO A 182 -11.92 -9.07 -0.61
N MET A 183 -13.20 -9.45 -0.65
CA MET A 183 -13.63 -10.76 -1.17
C MET A 183 -13.25 -11.00 -2.65
N LEU A 184 -13.05 -9.94 -3.44
CA LEU A 184 -12.51 -10.07 -4.80
C LEU A 184 -11.05 -10.57 -4.82
N LEU A 185 -10.36 -10.51 -3.69
CA LEU A 185 -8.99 -11.01 -3.55
C LEU A 185 -8.92 -12.43 -2.98
N ASP A 186 -10.05 -13.02 -2.61
CA ASP A 186 -10.11 -14.41 -2.15
C ASP A 186 -9.72 -15.38 -3.28
N ASP A 187 -10.30 -15.20 -4.47
CA ASP A 187 -9.97 -16.00 -5.67
C ASP A 187 -8.51 -15.75 -6.10
N VAL A 188 -8.07 -14.49 -6.13
CA VAL A 188 -6.68 -14.14 -6.50
C VAL A 188 -5.67 -14.83 -5.56
N ALA A 189 -5.90 -14.76 -4.26
CA ALA A 189 -5.02 -15.38 -3.28
C ALA A 189 -5.06 -16.91 -3.30
N ALA A 190 -6.16 -17.51 -3.77
CA ALA A 190 -6.28 -18.94 -3.96
C ALA A 190 -5.53 -19.43 -5.21
N ASP A 191 -5.66 -18.66 -6.31
CA ASP A 191 -5.08 -19.01 -7.62
C ASP A 191 -3.58 -18.67 -7.70
N PHE A 192 -3.08 -17.75 -6.85
CA PHE A 192 -1.66 -17.34 -6.76
C PHE A 192 -1.10 -17.52 -5.33
N PRO A 193 -0.95 -18.79 -4.85
CA PRO A 193 -0.52 -19.06 -3.48
C PRO A 193 0.93 -18.63 -3.19
N GLY A 194 1.76 -18.45 -4.22
CA GLY A 194 3.14 -17.96 -4.11
C GLY A 194 3.25 -16.44 -4.05
N MET A 195 2.19 -15.71 -4.37
CA MET A 195 2.13 -14.25 -4.30
C MET A 195 1.55 -13.81 -2.95
N PRO A 196 2.33 -13.14 -2.07
CA PRO A 196 1.74 -12.51 -0.89
C PRO A 196 0.77 -11.39 -1.29
N VAL A 197 -0.47 -11.45 -0.82
CA VAL A 197 -1.50 -10.44 -1.04
C VAL A 197 -1.66 -9.60 0.23
N ILE A 198 -1.49 -8.30 0.12
CA ILE A 198 -1.65 -7.36 1.23
C ILE A 198 -2.95 -6.58 1.01
N LEU A 199 -3.92 -6.80 1.90
CA LEU A 199 -5.16 -6.04 1.96
C LEU A 199 -4.86 -4.72 2.66
N ALA A 200 -4.83 -3.63 1.90
CA ALA A 200 -4.53 -2.31 2.45
C ALA A 200 -5.73 -1.77 3.24
N HIS A 201 -5.41 -1.14 4.36
CA HIS A 201 -6.34 -0.51 5.29
C HIS A 201 -7.16 -1.51 6.14
N PRO A 202 -7.90 -1.04 7.14
CA PRO A 202 -8.86 -1.84 7.91
C PRO A 202 -10.04 -2.40 7.09
N SER A 203 -10.09 -2.15 5.79
CA SER A 203 -11.10 -2.61 4.82
C SER A 203 -12.55 -2.21 5.16
N VAL A 204 -12.77 -1.13 5.92
CA VAL A 204 -14.12 -0.69 6.29
C VAL A 204 -14.96 -0.40 5.03
N PRO A 205 -16.20 -0.89 4.89
CA PRO A 205 -17.00 -1.60 5.91
C PRO A 205 -16.86 -3.13 5.89
N TRP A 206 -15.92 -3.70 5.11
CA TRP A 206 -15.74 -5.14 4.89
C TRP A 206 -14.58 -5.73 5.71
N GLN A 207 -14.34 -5.21 6.93
CA GLN A 207 -13.25 -5.67 7.80
C GLN A 207 -13.37 -7.13 8.21
N ASP A 208 -14.59 -7.66 8.34
CA ASP A 208 -14.81 -9.05 8.74
C ASP A 208 -14.46 -10.02 7.61
N GLU A 209 -14.73 -9.63 6.36
CA GLU A 209 -14.30 -10.35 5.16
C GLU A 209 -12.77 -10.37 5.06
N ALA A 210 -12.11 -9.22 5.26
CA ALA A 210 -10.65 -9.14 5.25
C ALA A 210 -10.02 -10.02 6.34
N ILE A 211 -10.55 -10.00 7.56
CA ILE A 211 -10.12 -10.89 8.65
C ILE A 211 -10.32 -12.36 8.28
N SER A 212 -11.45 -12.71 7.67
CA SER A 212 -11.77 -14.07 7.26
C SER A 212 -10.79 -14.60 6.22
N ILE A 213 -10.51 -13.81 5.18
CA ILE A 213 -9.57 -14.18 4.11
C ILE A 213 -8.15 -14.33 4.69
N ALA A 214 -7.69 -13.34 5.46
CA ALA A 214 -6.36 -13.39 6.08
C ALA A 214 -6.19 -14.55 7.06
N THR A 215 -7.29 -14.98 7.71
CA THR A 215 -7.30 -16.15 8.57
C THR A 215 -7.21 -17.45 7.77
N HIS A 216 -7.95 -17.52 6.66
CA HIS A 216 -8.06 -18.74 5.86
C HIS A 216 -6.83 -18.99 4.97
N LYS A 217 -6.23 -17.94 4.41
CA LYS A 217 -5.13 -18.03 3.43
C LYS A 217 -3.78 -17.64 4.02
N ALA A 218 -2.79 -18.51 3.88
CA ALA A 218 -1.45 -18.30 4.42
C ALA A 218 -0.74 -17.08 3.81
N ASN A 219 -0.99 -16.80 2.54
CA ASN A 219 -0.37 -15.74 1.75
C ASN A 219 -1.10 -14.38 1.84
N VAL A 220 -2.14 -14.22 2.68
CA VAL A 220 -2.88 -12.94 2.82
C VAL A 220 -2.50 -12.23 4.11
N TYR A 221 -2.22 -10.95 4.01
CA TYR A 221 -1.83 -10.02 5.07
C TYR A 221 -2.77 -8.81 5.11
N ILE A 222 -2.80 -8.09 6.22
CA ILE A 222 -3.56 -6.83 6.37
C ILE A 222 -2.59 -5.74 6.77
N ASP A 223 -2.61 -4.62 6.04
CA ASP A 223 -1.91 -3.41 6.43
C ASP A 223 -2.89 -2.45 7.14
N LEU A 224 -2.44 -1.80 8.19
CA LEU A 224 -3.26 -0.94 9.06
C LEU A 224 -3.21 0.54 8.68
N SER A 225 -2.92 0.85 7.42
CA SER A 225 -2.78 2.22 6.92
C SER A 225 -4.12 2.95 6.70
N GLY A 226 -4.07 4.23 6.37
CA GLY A 226 -5.22 5.04 5.93
C GLY A 226 -6.22 5.42 7.03
N TRP A 227 -6.09 4.87 8.21
CA TRP A 227 -6.96 5.11 9.36
C TRP A 227 -6.14 5.37 10.62
N SER A 228 -6.56 6.36 11.40
CA SER A 228 -6.00 6.52 12.76
C SER A 228 -6.45 5.32 13.61
N PRO A 229 -5.53 4.65 14.33
CA PRO A 229 -5.81 3.44 15.12
C PRO A 229 -7.00 3.54 16.07
N LYS A 230 -7.29 4.73 16.60
CA LYS A 230 -8.45 4.96 17.48
C LYS A 230 -9.81 4.67 16.82
N TYR A 231 -9.84 4.56 15.49
CA TYR A 231 -11.06 4.23 14.72
C TYR A 231 -11.06 2.80 14.20
N PHE A 232 -10.08 1.99 14.56
CA PHE A 232 -10.05 0.60 14.12
C PHE A 232 -11.25 -0.18 14.65
N PRO A 233 -11.88 -1.01 13.82
CA PRO A 233 -12.93 -1.91 14.27
C PRO A 233 -12.41 -2.82 15.40
N PRO A 234 -13.13 -2.98 16.52
CA PRO A 234 -12.67 -3.78 17.66
C PRO A 234 -12.32 -5.24 17.31
N GLN A 235 -13.04 -5.84 16.34
CA GLN A 235 -12.75 -7.20 15.87
C GLN A 235 -11.40 -7.28 15.17
N LEU A 236 -11.00 -6.24 14.42
CA LEU A 236 -9.69 -6.17 13.78
C LEU A 236 -8.57 -6.06 14.83
N VAL A 237 -8.75 -5.22 15.86
CA VAL A 237 -7.79 -5.09 16.97
C VAL A 237 -7.60 -6.42 17.69
N ARG A 238 -8.69 -7.13 17.99
CA ARG A 238 -8.61 -8.47 18.59
C ARG A 238 -7.90 -9.48 17.70
N ALA A 239 -8.21 -9.51 16.40
CA ALA A 239 -7.57 -10.40 15.46
C ALA A 239 -6.07 -10.10 15.32
N ALA A 240 -5.70 -8.83 15.18
CA ALA A 240 -4.32 -8.36 15.10
C ALA A 240 -3.50 -8.72 16.34
N SER A 241 -4.11 -8.70 17.53
CA SER A 241 -3.45 -9.03 18.79
C SER A 241 -3.42 -10.54 19.11
N SER A 242 -3.99 -11.39 18.25
CA SER A 242 -4.10 -12.83 18.49
C SER A 242 -3.90 -13.66 17.21
N LEU A 243 -4.99 -13.98 16.52
CA LEU A 243 -5.04 -14.89 15.37
C LEU A 243 -4.17 -14.43 14.20
N LEU A 244 -4.14 -13.11 13.94
CA LEU A 244 -3.40 -12.51 12.84
C LEU A 244 -2.13 -11.76 13.29
N GLN A 245 -1.62 -12.04 14.49
CA GLN A 245 -0.46 -11.33 15.06
C GLN A 245 0.80 -11.37 14.18
N ASP A 246 0.93 -12.39 13.33
CA ASP A 246 2.05 -12.57 12.41
C ASP A 246 1.73 -12.14 10.97
N LYS A 247 0.55 -11.54 10.72
CA LYS A 247 0.05 -11.19 9.39
C LYS A 247 -0.45 -9.75 9.25
N VAL A 248 -0.43 -9.01 10.35
CA VAL A 248 -0.81 -7.60 10.34
C VAL A 248 0.44 -6.73 10.28
N LEU A 249 0.40 -5.70 9.44
CA LEU A 249 1.52 -4.83 9.08
C LEU A 249 1.23 -3.39 9.50
N PHE A 250 2.27 -2.67 9.91
CA PHE A 250 2.22 -1.23 10.13
C PHE A 250 2.25 -0.50 8.79
N GLY A 251 1.33 0.42 8.60
CA GLY A 251 1.28 1.33 7.48
C GLY A 251 0.57 2.62 7.87
N THR A 252 0.96 3.75 7.27
CA THR A 252 0.36 5.04 7.58
C THR A 252 -0.57 5.57 6.51
N ASP A 253 -0.28 5.32 5.24
CA ASP A 253 -0.86 6.05 4.10
C ASP A 253 -0.34 7.50 4.04
N TYR A 254 0.94 7.69 4.43
CA TYR A 254 1.62 8.97 4.31
C TYR A 254 1.57 9.46 2.84
N PRO A 255 1.28 10.73 2.59
CA PRO A 255 1.31 11.89 3.49
C PRO A 255 -0.02 12.19 4.21
N LEU A 256 -1.09 11.42 3.98
CA LEU A 256 -2.41 11.68 4.57
C LEU A 256 -2.43 11.49 6.10
N LEU A 257 -1.71 10.50 6.59
CA LEU A 257 -1.52 10.25 8.02
C LEU A 257 -0.02 10.11 8.32
N THR A 258 0.46 10.82 9.35
CA THR A 258 1.88 10.74 9.74
C THR A 258 2.15 9.58 10.69
N PRO A 259 3.36 8.98 10.66
CA PRO A 259 3.78 7.95 11.61
C PRO A 259 3.57 8.36 13.08
N GLU A 260 3.89 9.60 13.45
CA GLU A 260 3.73 10.07 14.83
C GLU A 260 2.27 10.07 15.29
N ARG A 261 1.36 10.49 14.41
CA ARG A 261 -0.08 10.48 14.71
C ARG A 261 -0.58 9.05 14.83
N TRP A 262 -0.16 8.17 13.90
CA TRP A 262 -0.56 6.77 13.91
C TRP A 262 -0.05 6.05 15.16
N LEU A 263 1.25 6.20 15.50
CA LEU A 263 1.87 5.56 16.65
C LEU A 263 1.23 6.03 17.97
N ARG A 264 1.02 7.33 18.12
CA ARG A 264 0.35 7.87 19.33
C ARG A 264 -1.03 7.25 19.55
N ASP A 265 -1.82 7.10 18.48
CA ASP A 265 -3.16 6.53 18.57
C ASP A 265 -3.10 4.98 18.73
N PHE A 266 -2.05 4.32 18.19
CA PHE A 266 -1.81 2.89 18.37
C PHE A 266 -1.44 2.52 19.81
N GLU A 267 -0.75 3.39 20.54
CA GLU A 267 -0.44 3.18 21.94
C GLU A 267 -1.71 3.02 22.83
N LEU A 268 -2.83 3.58 22.38
CA LEU A 268 -4.10 3.51 23.11
C LEU A 268 -4.85 2.18 22.87
N LEU A 269 -4.40 1.34 21.94
CA LEU A 269 -5.06 0.08 21.64
C LEU A 269 -4.64 -1.06 22.57
N GLU A 270 -5.58 -1.94 22.86
CA GLU A 270 -5.36 -3.17 23.63
C GLU A 270 -4.65 -4.26 22.75
N VAL A 271 -3.44 -3.93 22.28
CA VAL A 271 -2.56 -4.88 21.59
C VAL A 271 -1.52 -5.39 22.57
N LYS A 272 -1.33 -6.72 22.62
CA LYS A 272 -0.35 -7.36 23.52
C LYS A 272 1.05 -6.79 23.29
N PRO A 273 1.84 -6.54 24.34
CA PRO A 273 3.18 -5.95 24.22
C PRO A 273 4.10 -6.70 23.26
N GLU A 274 4.09 -8.04 23.29
CA GLU A 274 4.88 -8.90 22.43
C GLU A 274 4.45 -8.90 20.95
N VAL A 275 3.24 -8.45 20.64
CA VAL A 275 2.70 -8.35 19.28
C VAL A 275 3.03 -6.99 18.65
N ARG A 276 3.19 -5.94 19.44
CA ARG A 276 3.50 -4.59 18.92
C ARG A 276 4.73 -4.56 18.00
N PRO A 277 5.90 -5.10 18.38
CA PRO A 277 7.07 -5.12 17.49
C PRO A 277 6.86 -6.00 16.24
N LYS A 278 6.01 -7.02 16.31
CA LYS A 278 5.64 -7.80 15.12
C LYS A 278 4.91 -6.92 14.10
N ILE A 279 3.88 -6.20 14.54
CA ILE A 279 3.10 -5.30 13.68
C ILE A 279 3.99 -4.18 13.13
N LEU A 280 4.78 -3.53 13.98
CA LEU A 280 5.57 -2.37 13.59
C LEU A 280 6.73 -2.71 12.65
N LYS A 281 7.34 -3.92 12.76
CA LYS A 281 8.57 -4.24 12.03
C LYS A 281 8.67 -5.68 11.56
N HIS A 282 8.56 -6.67 12.46
CA HIS A 282 9.00 -8.02 12.16
C HIS A 282 8.18 -8.73 11.09
N ASN A 283 6.87 -8.48 11.02
CA ASN A 283 6.02 -9.05 10.00
C ASN A 283 6.39 -8.53 8.60
N ALA A 284 6.60 -7.22 8.46
CA ALA A 284 7.03 -6.61 7.21
C ALA A 284 8.45 -7.07 6.81
N ALA A 285 9.39 -7.13 7.75
CA ALA A 285 10.74 -7.62 7.49
C ALA A 285 10.73 -9.05 6.95
N ARG A 286 9.96 -9.95 7.58
CA ARG A 286 9.80 -11.33 7.12
C ARG A 286 9.15 -11.42 5.74
N LEU A 287 8.05 -10.69 5.53
CA LEU A 287 7.32 -10.66 4.26
C LEU A 287 8.19 -10.19 3.09
N LEU A 288 9.01 -9.17 3.32
CA LEU A 288 9.86 -8.56 2.30
C LEU A 288 11.24 -9.25 2.17
N GLY A 289 11.49 -10.31 2.96
CA GLY A 289 12.77 -11.01 2.92
C GLY A 289 13.95 -10.12 3.34
N LEU A 290 13.73 -9.25 4.33
CA LEU A 290 14.74 -8.36 4.90
C LEU A 290 15.31 -9.05 6.16
N GLY A 291 16.45 -9.68 6.05
CA GLY A 291 17.05 -10.39 7.18
C GLY A 291 18.40 -10.98 6.82
#